data_fc625318c0edec47251d3fd1c5d65770
#
_entry.id   fc625318c0edec47251d3fd1c5d65770
#
_cell.length_a   1.000
_cell.length_b   1.000
_cell.length_c   1.000
_cell.angle_alpha   90.00
_cell.angle_beta   90.00
_cell.angle_gamma   90.00
#
_symmetry.space_group_name_H-M   'P 1'
#
loop_
_entity.id
_entity.type
_entity.pdbx_description
1 polymer ?
#
loop_
_entity_poly.entity_id
_entity_poly.type
_entity_poly.pdbx_seq_one_letter_code
_entity_poly.pdbx_strand_id
1 'polypeptide(L)'
;RVPEHFANVDKAASESNHVGIISVGWDPGMFSLNRMYANAILTNGKDYTFWGKGVSQGHSDAIRRIDGVKDGKQYTIPVEAALEAVRNGENPELTTRQKHTRECFVVAEEGADLARIENEIKTMPNYFDEYDTTVHFISEEELKRDHSGIPHGGFVIRTGKTGWKDENSH
;
A
#
# COMPACT_ATOMS: atom_id res chain seq x y z
N ARG A 1 -6.05 -14.59 -5.64
CA ARG A 1 -5.63 -14.59 -4.22
C ARG A 1 -6.81 -14.55 -3.25
N VAL A 2 -7.74 -13.57 -3.36
CA VAL A 2 -8.85 -13.44 -2.37
C VAL A 2 -9.77 -14.66 -2.36
N PRO A 3 -10.26 -15.19 -3.51
CA PRO A 3 -11.10 -16.38 -3.50
C PRO A 3 -10.40 -17.63 -2.94
N GLU A 4 -9.14 -17.83 -3.25
CA GLU A 4 -8.32 -18.94 -2.73
C GLU A 4 -8.10 -18.80 -1.22
N HIS A 5 -7.74 -17.61 -0.75
CA HIS A 5 -7.57 -17.34 0.67
C HIS A 5 -8.88 -17.53 1.44
N PHE A 6 -10.00 -17.05 0.88
CA PHE A 6 -11.33 -17.27 1.45
C PHE A 6 -11.62 -18.77 1.60
N ALA A 7 -11.42 -19.56 0.56
CA ALA A 7 -11.67 -21.00 0.59
C ALA A 7 -10.83 -21.72 1.66
N ASN A 8 -9.56 -21.32 1.83
CA ASN A 8 -8.67 -21.88 2.85
C ASN A 8 -9.13 -21.55 4.27
N VAL A 9 -9.54 -20.29 4.50
CA VAL A 9 -10.05 -19.85 5.81
C VAL A 9 -11.40 -20.50 6.13
N ASP A 10 -12.31 -20.57 5.16
CA ASP A 10 -13.62 -21.20 5.29
C ASP A 10 -13.49 -22.69 5.64
N LYS A 11 -12.61 -23.40 4.94
CA LYS A 11 -12.31 -24.81 5.24
C LYS A 11 -11.79 -24.98 6.67
N ALA A 12 -10.78 -24.22 7.07
CA ALA A 12 -10.19 -24.32 8.40
C ALA A 12 -11.19 -23.96 9.50
N ALA A 13 -12.02 -22.93 9.31
CA ALA A 13 -13.05 -22.54 10.25
C ALA A 13 -14.14 -23.62 10.39
N SER A 14 -14.59 -24.18 9.27
CA SER A 14 -15.60 -25.25 9.24
C SER A 14 -15.09 -26.53 9.93
N GLU A 15 -13.88 -26.96 9.63
CA GLU A 15 -13.26 -28.16 10.22
C GLU A 15 -13.03 -28.01 11.74
N SER A 16 -12.77 -26.80 12.21
CA SER A 16 -12.54 -26.53 13.65
C SER A 16 -13.78 -26.04 14.40
N ASN A 17 -14.93 -25.93 13.74
CA ASN A 17 -16.17 -25.37 14.28
C ASN A 17 -15.98 -23.95 14.85
N HIS A 18 -15.24 -23.10 14.12
CA HIS A 18 -15.00 -21.69 14.43
C HIS A 18 -15.54 -20.79 13.31
N VAL A 19 -15.60 -19.50 13.59
CA VAL A 19 -15.94 -18.46 12.61
C VAL A 19 -14.65 -17.79 12.14
N GLY A 20 -14.46 -17.74 10.82
CA GLY A 20 -13.38 -17.00 10.19
C GLY A 20 -13.91 -15.73 9.50
N ILE A 21 -13.27 -14.60 9.70
CA ILE A 21 -13.61 -13.34 9.04
C ILE A 21 -12.36 -12.82 8.30
N ILE A 22 -12.49 -12.54 7.02
CA ILE A 22 -11.43 -11.95 6.20
C ILE A 22 -11.83 -10.57 5.70
N SER A 23 -10.88 -9.84 5.10
CA SER A 23 -11.11 -8.52 4.49
C SER A 23 -11.56 -7.46 5.50
N VAL A 24 -11.04 -7.52 6.73
CA VAL A 24 -11.38 -6.63 7.85
C VAL A 24 -10.24 -5.66 8.22
N GLY A 25 -9.26 -5.50 7.33
CA GLY A 25 -8.18 -4.53 7.49
C GLY A 25 -8.52 -3.15 6.94
N TRP A 26 -7.50 -2.46 6.42
CA TRP A 26 -7.67 -1.17 5.75
C TRP A 26 -8.20 -1.34 4.33
N ASP A 27 -7.51 -2.09 3.49
CA ASP A 27 -7.89 -2.34 2.10
C ASP A 27 -7.37 -3.72 1.65
N PRO A 28 -8.23 -4.72 1.60
CA PRO A 28 -9.69 -4.67 1.79
C PRO A 28 -10.13 -4.50 3.24
N GLY A 29 -11.23 -3.76 3.44
CA GLY A 29 -11.82 -3.50 4.74
C GLY A 29 -12.41 -2.09 4.85
N MET A 30 -11.92 -1.28 5.77
CA MET A 30 -12.43 0.07 6.05
C MET A 30 -12.50 0.96 4.80
N PHE A 31 -11.46 0.97 3.98
CA PHE A 31 -11.45 1.80 2.77
C PHE A 31 -12.42 1.30 1.69
N SER A 32 -12.65 0.01 1.63
CA SER A 32 -13.67 -0.56 0.73
C SER A 32 -15.06 -0.05 1.10
N LEU A 33 -15.38 0.00 2.39
CA LEU A 33 -16.63 0.56 2.91
C LEU A 33 -16.71 2.06 2.67
N ASN A 34 -15.64 2.80 2.94
CA ASN A 34 -15.60 4.25 2.70
C ASN A 34 -15.85 4.59 1.21
N ARG A 35 -15.24 3.83 0.29
CA ARG A 35 -15.51 4.02 -1.16
C ARG A 35 -16.96 3.70 -1.52
N MET A 36 -17.54 2.68 -0.93
CA MET A 36 -18.96 2.34 -1.15
C MET A 36 -19.87 3.46 -0.70
N TYR A 37 -19.68 4.00 0.52
CA TYR A 37 -20.46 5.14 1.01
C TYR A 37 -20.24 6.40 0.17
N ALA A 38 -19.00 6.72 -0.16
CA ALA A 38 -18.67 7.87 -1.00
C ALA A 38 -19.31 7.75 -2.38
N ASN A 39 -19.36 6.55 -2.98
CA ASN A 39 -20.05 6.30 -4.23
C ASN A 39 -21.57 6.47 -4.13
N ALA A 40 -22.16 6.14 -2.99
CA ALA A 40 -23.59 6.37 -2.76
C ALA A 40 -23.95 7.86 -2.66
N ILE A 41 -23.03 8.70 -2.16
CA ILE A 41 -23.22 10.16 -2.00
C ILE A 41 -22.89 10.90 -3.30
N LEU A 42 -21.77 10.55 -3.93
CA LEU A 42 -21.26 11.16 -5.17
C LEU A 42 -21.21 10.08 -6.27
N THR A 43 -22.36 9.76 -6.85
CA THR A 43 -22.52 8.61 -7.76
C THR A 43 -21.67 8.72 -9.04
N ASN A 44 -21.55 9.93 -9.60
CA ASN A 44 -20.79 10.21 -10.83
C ASN A 44 -19.40 10.74 -10.49
N GLY A 45 -18.61 9.94 -9.75
CA GLY A 45 -17.31 10.38 -9.28
C GLY A 45 -16.20 9.36 -9.51
N LYS A 46 -15.00 9.75 -9.10
CA LYS A 46 -13.79 8.92 -9.18
C LYS A 46 -13.16 8.81 -7.81
N ASP A 47 -12.73 7.60 -7.46
CA ASP A 47 -12.04 7.34 -6.20
C ASP A 47 -10.52 7.36 -6.38
N TYR A 48 -9.85 8.01 -5.46
CA TYR A 48 -8.41 8.00 -5.33
C TYR A 48 -8.05 7.55 -3.93
N THR A 49 -7.18 6.55 -3.84
CA THR A 49 -6.61 6.10 -2.56
C THR A 49 -5.14 6.46 -2.51
N PHE A 50 -4.74 7.18 -1.47
CA PHE A 50 -3.35 7.50 -1.18
C PHE A 50 -2.93 6.89 0.15
N TRP A 51 -1.75 6.29 0.16
CA TRP A 51 -1.10 5.71 1.32
C TRP A 51 0.11 6.56 1.72
N GLY A 52 0.38 6.66 2.97
CA GLY A 52 1.60 7.29 3.42
C GLY A 52 1.40 8.40 4.42
N LYS A 53 2.46 9.10 4.76
CA LYS A 53 3.85 8.66 4.65
C LYS A 53 4.16 7.71 5.82
N GLY A 54 4.62 6.48 5.57
CA GLY A 54 4.94 5.56 6.66
C GLY A 54 5.19 4.12 6.22
N VAL A 55 5.51 3.29 7.20
CA VAL A 55 5.92 1.90 7.03
C VAL A 55 4.74 1.01 6.60
N SER A 56 4.89 0.32 5.47
CA SER A 56 3.98 -0.73 5.05
C SER A 56 4.42 -2.08 5.63
N GLN A 57 3.56 -2.71 6.43
CA GLN A 57 3.87 -3.98 7.08
C GLN A 57 3.99 -5.13 6.06
N GLY A 58 3.05 -5.25 5.13
CA GLY A 58 3.06 -6.32 4.13
C GLY A 58 4.23 -6.23 3.16
N HIS A 59 4.61 -5.04 2.71
CA HIS A 59 5.76 -4.84 1.83
C HIS A 59 7.09 -5.04 2.59
N SER A 60 7.18 -4.61 3.84
CA SER A 60 8.34 -4.87 4.69
C SER A 60 8.53 -6.38 4.94
N ASP A 61 7.43 -7.11 5.14
CA ASP A 61 7.46 -8.57 5.29
C ASP A 61 7.93 -9.27 4.01
N ALA A 62 7.50 -8.79 2.84
CA ALA A 62 7.96 -9.32 1.56
C ALA A 62 9.48 -9.14 1.37
N ILE A 63 10.04 -7.99 1.74
CA ILE A 63 11.49 -7.73 1.71
C ILE A 63 12.24 -8.70 2.63
N ARG A 64 11.76 -8.93 3.84
CA ARG A 64 12.40 -9.83 4.82
C ARG A 64 12.45 -11.30 4.40
N ARG A 65 11.69 -11.69 3.39
CA ARG A 65 11.68 -13.06 2.84
C ARG A 65 12.70 -13.28 1.75
N ILE A 66 13.40 -12.23 1.31
CA ILE A 66 14.48 -12.33 0.32
C ILE A 66 15.70 -12.94 1.00
N ASP A 67 16.30 -13.93 0.37
CA ASP A 67 17.52 -14.54 0.84
C ASP A 67 18.66 -13.51 0.99
N GLY A 68 19.39 -13.58 2.10
CA GLY A 68 20.44 -12.59 2.45
C GLY A 68 19.91 -11.28 3.03
N VAL A 69 18.61 -11.15 3.29
CA VAL A 69 18.03 -10.02 4.03
C VAL A 69 17.78 -10.40 5.47
N LYS A 70 18.39 -9.66 6.39
CA LYS A 70 18.21 -9.84 7.84
C LYS A 70 16.98 -9.11 8.37
N ASP A 71 16.75 -7.88 7.93
CA ASP A 71 15.56 -7.09 8.26
C ASP A 71 15.33 -6.00 7.20
N GLY A 72 14.12 -5.41 7.18
CA GLY A 72 13.81 -4.35 6.25
C GLY A 72 12.51 -3.63 6.57
N LYS A 73 12.48 -2.36 6.20
CA LYS A 73 11.30 -1.49 6.29
C LYS A 73 11.05 -0.83 4.94
N GLN A 74 9.80 -0.80 4.55
CA GLN A 74 9.38 -0.13 3.33
C GLN A 74 8.43 1.01 3.66
N TYR A 75 8.69 2.17 3.08
CA TYR A 75 7.85 3.35 3.16
C TYR A 75 7.09 3.56 1.86
N THR A 76 5.79 3.76 1.97
CA THR A 76 4.97 4.25 0.87
C THR A 76 4.86 5.76 0.98
N ILE A 77 5.18 6.45 -0.10
CA ILE A 77 5.23 7.92 -0.13
C ILE A 77 4.33 8.40 -1.27
N PRO A 78 3.28 9.17 -0.99
CA PRO A 78 2.44 9.74 -2.03
C PRO A 78 3.23 10.77 -2.85
N VAL A 79 2.99 10.80 -4.15
CA VAL A 79 3.50 11.85 -5.04
C VAL A 79 2.66 13.10 -4.81
N GLU A 80 3.26 14.13 -4.22
CA GLU A 80 2.54 15.33 -3.77
C GLU A 80 1.79 16.02 -4.92
N ALA A 81 2.40 16.16 -6.08
CA ALA A 81 1.74 16.75 -7.24
C ALA A 81 0.46 16.00 -7.67
N ALA A 82 0.46 14.67 -7.59
CA ALA A 82 -0.72 13.87 -7.88
C ALA A 82 -1.82 14.06 -6.82
N LEU A 83 -1.40 14.14 -5.57
CA LEU A 83 -2.30 14.39 -4.45
C LEU A 83 -2.95 15.76 -4.52
N GLU A 84 -2.18 16.80 -4.82
CA GLU A 84 -2.68 18.17 -4.99
C GLU A 84 -3.63 18.28 -6.18
N ALA A 85 -3.30 17.68 -7.34
CA ALA A 85 -4.20 17.66 -8.49
C ALA A 85 -5.56 17.06 -8.15
N VAL A 86 -5.58 15.95 -7.41
CA VAL A 86 -6.84 15.33 -6.97
C VAL A 86 -7.59 16.22 -5.98
N ARG A 87 -6.90 16.84 -5.01
CA ARG A 87 -7.51 17.77 -4.04
C ARG A 87 -8.10 19.02 -4.71
N ASN A 88 -7.50 19.46 -5.79
CA ASN A 88 -7.99 20.58 -6.60
C ASN A 88 -9.14 20.19 -7.54
N GLY A 89 -9.56 18.93 -7.55
CA GLY A 89 -10.68 18.45 -8.36
C GLY A 89 -10.34 18.22 -9.84
N GLU A 90 -9.07 18.10 -10.20
CA GLU A 90 -8.63 17.94 -11.60
C GLU A 90 -8.98 16.56 -12.21
N ASN A 91 -9.30 15.56 -11.38
CA ASN A 91 -9.65 14.20 -11.79
C ASN A 91 -8.65 13.50 -12.74
N PRO A 92 -7.34 13.52 -12.47
CA PRO A 92 -6.34 12.96 -13.36
C PRO A 92 -6.47 11.44 -13.51
N GLU A 93 -6.06 10.91 -14.66
CA GLU A 93 -5.77 9.49 -14.81
C GLU A 93 -4.37 9.21 -14.28
N LEU A 94 -4.27 8.45 -13.19
CA LEU A 94 -3.01 8.20 -12.50
C LEU A 94 -2.68 6.70 -12.51
N THR A 95 -1.51 6.37 -12.99
CA THR A 95 -0.93 5.04 -12.82
C THR A 95 -0.46 4.83 -11.38
N THR A 96 -0.18 3.61 -11.00
CA THR A 96 0.39 3.26 -9.68
C THR A 96 1.65 4.06 -9.38
N ARG A 97 2.57 4.14 -10.35
CA ARG A 97 3.84 4.88 -10.28
C ARG A 97 3.65 6.39 -10.12
N GLN A 98 2.62 6.95 -10.73
CA GLN A 98 2.31 8.38 -10.60
C GLN A 98 1.68 8.76 -9.26
N LYS A 99 1.11 7.78 -8.53
CA LYS A 99 0.49 8.02 -7.22
C LYS A 99 1.45 7.92 -6.05
N HIS A 100 2.38 6.96 -6.12
CA HIS A 100 3.28 6.65 -5.00
C HIS A 100 4.66 6.26 -5.47
N THR A 101 5.65 6.61 -4.65
CA THR A 101 6.99 6.03 -4.69
C THR A 101 7.20 5.07 -3.52
N ARG A 102 8.25 4.26 -3.61
CA ARG A 102 8.67 3.30 -2.58
C ARG A 102 10.08 3.62 -2.12
N GLU A 103 10.29 3.58 -0.82
CA GLU A 103 11.60 3.75 -0.22
C GLU A 103 11.84 2.60 0.76
N CYS A 104 12.89 1.84 0.53
CA CYS A 104 13.20 0.62 1.28
C CYS A 104 14.51 0.82 2.04
N PHE A 105 14.49 0.51 3.32
CA PHE A 105 15.67 0.47 4.18
C PHE A 105 15.92 -0.97 4.58
N VAL A 106 17.05 -1.52 4.16
CA VAL A 106 17.32 -2.95 4.18
C VAL A 106 18.61 -3.23 4.96
N VAL A 107 18.54 -4.15 5.90
CA VAL A 107 19.69 -4.74 6.57
C VAL A 107 20.00 -6.05 5.89
N ALA A 108 21.13 -6.11 5.19
CA ALA A 108 21.61 -7.33 4.55
C ALA A 108 22.44 -8.17 5.52
N GLU A 109 22.51 -9.47 5.28
CA GLU A 109 23.45 -10.36 5.95
C GLU A 109 24.88 -10.08 5.50
N GLU A 110 25.85 -10.43 6.33
CA GLU A 110 27.26 -10.25 6.00
C GLU A 110 27.64 -11.06 4.76
N GLY A 111 28.25 -10.40 3.77
CA GLY A 111 28.64 -11.02 2.50
C GLY A 111 27.50 -11.23 1.50
N ALA A 112 26.31 -10.76 1.78
CA ALA A 112 25.18 -10.86 0.84
C ALA A 112 25.42 -10.03 -0.43
N ASP A 113 24.90 -10.51 -1.55
CA ASP A 113 24.92 -9.80 -2.83
C ASP A 113 23.85 -8.67 -2.85
N LEU A 114 24.29 -7.46 -2.53
CA LEU A 114 23.43 -6.28 -2.42
C LEU A 114 22.77 -5.93 -3.77
N ALA A 115 23.49 -6.09 -4.88
CA ALA A 115 22.95 -5.79 -6.20
C ALA A 115 21.82 -6.77 -6.59
N ARG A 116 21.97 -8.05 -6.25
CA ARG A 116 20.92 -9.04 -6.43
C ARG A 116 19.70 -8.70 -5.57
N ILE A 117 19.89 -8.40 -4.29
CA ILE A 117 18.80 -8.05 -3.36
C ILE A 117 18.05 -6.82 -3.86
N GLU A 118 18.76 -5.76 -4.25
CA GLU A 118 18.15 -4.53 -4.80
C GLU A 118 17.31 -4.83 -6.04
N ASN A 119 17.87 -5.61 -6.98
CA ASN A 119 17.14 -6.00 -8.18
C ASN A 119 15.90 -6.83 -7.86
N GLU A 120 16.00 -7.79 -6.96
CA GLU A 120 14.90 -8.66 -6.54
C GLU A 120 13.77 -7.85 -5.88
N ILE A 121 14.11 -6.86 -5.06
CA ILE A 121 13.12 -5.92 -4.50
C ILE A 121 12.43 -5.16 -5.64
N LYS A 122 13.19 -4.46 -6.49
CA LYS A 122 12.64 -3.58 -7.53
C LYS A 122 11.77 -4.29 -8.56
N THR A 123 12.03 -5.58 -8.80
CA THR A 123 11.31 -6.39 -9.79
C THR A 123 10.27 -7.31 -9.19
N MET A 124 10.05 -7.26 -7.88
CA MET A 124 9.11 -8.15 -7.18
C MET A 124 7.68 -7.91 -7.64
N PRO A 125 7.03 -8.92 -8.25
CA PRO A 125 5.68 -8.78 -8.78
C PRO A 125 4.64 -8.49 -7.69
N ASN A 126 3.70 -7.62 -8.01
CA ASN A 126 2.61 -7.18 -7.13
C ASN A 126 3.02 -6.35 -5.90
N TYR A 127 4.31 -6.09 -5.71
CA TYR A 127 4.81 -5.30 -4.57
C TYR A 127 5.56 -4.06 -5.01
N PHE A 128 6.50 -4.19 -5.95
CA PHE A 128 7.43 -3.12 -6.29
C PHE A 128 7.57 -2.84 -7.79
N ASP A 129 7.30 -3.80 -8.66
CA ASP A 129 7.52 -3.74 -10.11
C ASP A 129 6.78 -2.59 -10.82
N GLU A 130 5.64 -2.14 -10.25
CA GLU A 130 4.87 -1.01 -10.77
C GLU A 130 5.23 0.34 -10.14
N TYR A 131 6.28 0.42 -9.31
CA TYR A 131 6.65 1.63 -8.58
C TYR A 131 8.08 2.09 -8.87
N ASP A 132 8.32 3.39 -8.69
CA ASP A 132 9.67 3.92 -8.54
C ASP A 132 10.15 3.61 -7.13
N THR A 133 11.12 2.69 -7.05
CA THR A 133 11.61 2.14 -5.79
C THR A 133 13.06 2.49 -5.57
N THR A 134 13.38 3.10 -4.44
CA THR A 134 14.74 3.33 -3.96
C THR A 134 15.05 2.35 -2.83
N VAL A 135 16.24 1.76 -2.87
CA VAL A 135 16.72 0.82 -1.84
C VAL A 135 17.97 1.38 -1.18
N HIS A 136 17.95 1.46 0.14
CA HIS A 136 19.06 1.87 0.98
C HIS A 136 19.50 0.68 1.83
N PHE A 137 20.79 0.32 1.77
CA PHE A 137 21.36 -0.65 2.68
C PHE A 137 21.94 0.07 3.89
N ILE A 138 21.47 -0.30 5.07
CA ILE A 138 21.82 0.35 6.35
C ILE A 138 22.15 -0.69 7.41
N SER A 139 22.70 -0.24 8.54
CA SER A 139 22.95 -1.11 9.69
C SER A 139 21.65 -1.43 10.46
N GLU A 140 21.74 -2.48 11.29
CA GLU A 140 20.61 -2.86 12.18
C GLU A 140 20.33 -1.78 13.24
N GLU A 141 21.39 -1.10 13.72
CA GLU A 141 21.30 0.00 14.65
C GLU A 141 20.56 1.21 14.03
N GLU A 142 20.88 1.55 12.79
CA GLU A 142 20.20 2.61 12.05
C GLU A 142 18.74 2.26 11.80
N LEU A 143 18.45 1.01 11.38
CA LEU A 143 17.08 0.57 11.18
C LEU A 143 16.24 0.69 12.45
N LYS A 144 16.80 0.29 13.60
CA LYS A 144 16.11 0.38 14.90
C LYS A 144 15.95 1.82 15.38
N ARG A 145 16.98 2.65 15.20
CA ARG A 145 16.97 4.04 15.66
C ARG A 145 16.02 4.92 14.83
N ASP A 146 16.09 4.81 13.52
CA ASP A 146 15.49 5.78 12.60
C ASP A 146 14.20 5.26 11.93
N HIS A 147 13.97 3.94 11.90
CA HIS A 147 12.89 3.30 11.16
C HIS A 147 11.99 2.39 12.02
N SER A 148 11.99 2.56 13.34
CA SER A 148 11.07 1.88 14.27
C SER A 148 9.67 2.49 14.31
N GLY A 149 9.36 3.34 13.35
CA GLY A 149 8.18 4.19 13.35
C GLY A 149 6.84 3.49 13.13
N ILE A 150 5.80 4.30 13.24
CA ILE A 150 4.40 3.92 13.15
C ILE A 150 4.06 3.41 11.74
N PRO A 151 3.18 2.39 11.63
CA PRO A 151 2.63 1.97 10.33
C PRO A 151 1.97 3.14 9.60
N HIS A 152 2.02 3.10 8.26
CA HIS A 152 1.41 4.15 7.47
C HIS A 152 -0.11 4.19 7.64
N GLY A 153 -0.67 5.38 7.58
CA GLY A 153 -2.08 5.60 7.34
C GLY A 153 -2.39 5.73 5.86
N GLY A 154 -3.58 6.22 5.56
CA GLY A 154 -3.99 6.52 4.21
C GLY A 154 -5.33 7.25 4.22
N PHE A 155 -5.76 7.67 3.04
CA PHE A 155 -7.04 8.31 2.86
C PHE A 155 -7.61 8.07 1.46
N VAL A 156 -8.92 8.13 1.38
CA VAL A 156 -9.67 8.06 0.13
C VAL A 156 -10.22 9.45 -0.17
N ILE A 157 -10.00 9.92 -1.39
CA ILE A 157 -10.64 11.11 -1.93
C ILE A 157 -11.62 10.65 -2.99
N ARG A 158 -12.86 11.02 -2.86
CA ARG A 158 -13.88 10.89 -3.91
C ARG A 158 -14.16 12.24 -4.51
N THR A 159 -13.93 12.36 -5.80
CA THR A 159 -14.34 13.52 -6.58
C THR A 159 -15.62 13.20 -7.32
N GLY A 160 -16.51 14.15 -7.45
CA GLY A 160 -17.78 13.92 -8.13
C GLY A 160 -18.63 15.17 -8.23
N LYS A 161 -19.84 15.01 -8.77
CA LYS A 161 -20.83 16.08 -8.89
C LYS A 161 -22.04 15.75 -8.07
N THR A 162 -22.62 16.75 -7.41
CA THR A 162 -23.87 16.64 -6.68
C THR A 162 -24.95 17.51 -7.34
N GLY A 163 -26.20 17.05 -7.29
CA GLY A 163 -27.36 17.82 -7.77
C GLY A 163 -27.50 17.92 -9.28
N TRP A 164 -28.41 18.81 -9.70
CA TRP A 164 -28.76 19.03 -11.10
C TRP A 164 -27.86 20.05 -11.82
N LYS A 165 -27.05 20.78 -11.09
CA LYS A 165 -26.03 21.69 -11.62
C LYS A 165 -24.65 21.03 -11.56
N ASP A 166 -23.82 21.38 -12.51
CA ASP A 166 -22.45 20.87 -12.65
C ASP A 166 -21.49 21.43 -11.57
N GLU A 167 -21.85 21.27 -10.30
CA GLU A 167 -21.01 21.68 -9.17
C GLU A 167 -20.12 20.51 -8.74
N ASN A 168 -18.80 20.75 -8.71
CA ASN A 168 -17.86 19.79 -8.18
C ASN A 168 -17.92 19.78 -6.64
N SER A 169 -17.91 18.57 -6.05
CA SER A 169 -17.85 18.36 -4.61
C SER A 169 -16.71 17.40 -4.27
N HIS A 170 -16.09 17.59 -3.15
CA HIS A 170 -14.98 16.78 -2.65
C HIS A 170 -15.28 16.21 -1.28
#